data_fab09514225317c81e35d4da0bb1b697
#
_entry.id   fab09514225317c81e35d4da0bb1b697
#
_cell.length_a   1.000
_cell.length_b   1.000
_cell.length_c   1.000
_cell.angle_alpha   90.00
_cell.angle_beta   90.00
_cell.angle_gamma   90.00
#
_symmetry.space_group_name_H-M   'P 1'
#
loop_
_entity.id
_entity.type
_entity.pdbx_description
1 polymer ?
#
loop_
_entity_poly.entity_id
_entity_poly.type
_entity_poly.pdbx_seq_one_letter_code
_entity_poly.pdbx_strand_id
1 'polypeptide(L)'
;MTNEPTTANRLGCFYPVLATGDIAASRDFYTRHFGFEVTFEADWYVSLRRTDAPQYELALLDHSHPTVPEGHRVALSGGLLLNFEVDDVDAEYRRLVVAAGLSAVSPLRTEEFGQRHFIVGAPDGVLIDVITVVPPSEEYAAQYTTA
;
A
#
# COMPACT_ATOMS: atom_id res chain seq x y z
N MET A 1 -36.54 -4.60 -14.06
CA MET A 1 -35.37 -5.43 -14.30
C MET A 1 -34.42 -5.29 -13.12
N THR A 2 -34.23 -6.36 -12.39
CA THR A 2 -33.36 -6.35 -11.21
C THR A 2 -31.92 -6.61 -11.65
N ASN A 3 -31.03 -5.74 -11.21
CA ASN A 3 -29.59 -5.87 -11.44
C ASN A 3 -29.01 -6.78 -10.36
N GLU A 4 -29.30 -8.06 -10.44
CA GLU A 4 -28.73 -9.01 -9.49
C GLU A 4 -27.30 -9.38 -9.92
N PRO A 5 -26.34 -9.32 -8.97
CA PRO A 5 -25.00 -9.80 -9.26
C PRO A 5 -25.03 -11.29 -9.55
N THR A 6 -24.43 -11.68 -10.67
CA THR A 6 -24.32 -13.10 -11.02
C THR A 6 -23.39 -13.78 -10.02
N THR A 7 -23.92 -14.77 -9.28
CA THR A 7 -23.10 -15.54 -8.31
C THR A 7 -21.96 -16.30 -8.98
N ALA A 8 -22.08 -16.59 -10.30
CA ALA A 8 -21.05 -17.29 -11.07
C ALA A 8 -19.79 -16.45 -11.33
N ASN A 9 -19.86 -15.14 -11.13
CA ASN A 9 -18.76 -14.21 -11.40
C ASN A 9 -18.38 -13.39 -10.17
N ARG A 10 -18.27 -14.06 -9.05
CA ARG A 10 -17.92 -13.41 -7.78
C ARG A 10 -16.44 -13.05 -7.76
N LEU A 11 -16.13 -11.90 -7.15
CA LEU A 11 -14.76 -11.47 -6.93
C LEU A 11 -14.09 -12.37 -5.88
N GLY A 12 -13.04 -13.08 -6.26
CA GLY A 12 -12.29 -13.93 -5.35
C GLY A 12 -11.20 -13.17 -4.59
N CYS A 13 -10.54 -12.25 -5.27
CA CYS A 13 -9.47 -11.45 -4.68
C CYS A 13 -9.26 -10.18 -5.50
N PHE A 14 -8.79 -9.14 -4.84
CA PHE A 14 -8.37 -7.90 -5.49
C PHE A 14 -7.05 -7.46 -4.87
N TYR A 15 -6.06 -7.17 -5.70
CA TYR A 15 -4.78 -6.65 -5.22
C TYR A 15 -4.10 -5.81 -6.29
N PRO A 16 -3.34 -4.78 -5.88
CA PRO A 16 -2.52 -4.02 -6.81
C PRO A 16 -1.27 -4.79 -7.20
N VAL A 17 -0.81 -4.55 -8.43
CA VAL A 17 0.48 -5.05 -8.93
C VAL A 17 1.34 -3.84 -9.25
N LEU A 18 2.50 -3.76 -8.62
CA LEU A 18 3.43 -2.66 -8.82
C LEU A 18 4.50 -3.08 -9.82
N ALA A 19 4.54 -2.40 -10.97
CA ALA A 19 5.60 -2.60 -11.94
C ALA A 19 6.86 -1.88 -11.44
N THR A 20 7.93 -2.62 -11.22
CA THR A 20 9.14 -2.10 -10.59
C THR A 20 10.37 -2.29 -11.49
N GLY A 21 11.34 -1.39 -11.32
CA GLY A 21 12.66 -1.53 -11.94
C GLY A 21 13.62 -2.40 -11.14
N ASP A 22 13.31 -2.69 -9.87
CA ASP A 22 14.12 -3.53 -8.98
C ASP A 22 13.20 -4.33 -8.06
N ILE A 23 12.82 -5.50 -8.53
CA ILE A 23 11.85 -6.34 -7.81
C ILE A 23 12.40 -6.82 -6.46
N ALA A 24 13.69 -7.09 -6.37
CA ALA A 24 14.30 -7.54 -5.13
C ALA A 24 14.30 -6.44 -4.07
N ALA A 25 14.60 -5.20 -4.44
CA ALA A 25 14.57 -4.07 -3.52
C ALA A 25 13.17 -3.81 -3.00
N SER A 26 12.16 -3.88 -3.87
CA SER A 26 10.76 -3.69 -3.48
C SER A 26 10.29 -4.83 -2.58
N ARG A 27 10.60 -6.08 -2.92
CA ARG A 27 10.28 -7.24 -2.07
C ARG A 27 10.86 -7.05 -0.67
N ASP A 28 12.15 -6.71 -0.57
CA ASP A 28 12.83 -6.57 0.71
C ASP A 28 12.24 -5.43 1.53
N PHE A 29 11.85 -4.33 0.88
CA PHE A 29 11.23 -3.20 1.55
C PHE A 29 9.91 -3.60 2.22
N TYR A 30 9.02 -4.26 1.49
CA TYR A 30 7.70 -4.62 2.03
C TYR A 30 7.78 -5.76 3.05
N THR A 31 8.66 -6.72 2.86
CA THR A 31 8.81 -7.82 3.82
C THR A 31 9.52 -7.37 5.09
N ARG A 32 10.48 -6.47 4.98
CA ARG A 32 11.25 -6.01 6.14
C ARG A 32 10.48 -4.98 6.96
N HIS A 33 9.76 -4.08 6.32
CA HIS A 33 9.20 -2.90 6.98
C HIS A 33 7.67 -2.92 7.15
N PHE A 34 6.94 -3.65 6.32
CA PHE A 34 5.49 -3.57 6.28
C PHE A 34 4.77 -4.90 6.50
N GLY A 35 5.42 -5.84 7.15
CA GLY A 35 4.79 -7.06 7.62
C GLY A 35 4.26 -8.00 6.55
N PHE A 36 4.76 -7.89 5.33
CA PHE A 36 4.39 -8.81 4.27
C PHE A 36 5.26 -10.06 4.28
N GLU A 37 4.68 -11.16 3.84
CA GLU A 37 5.40 -12.40 3.56
C GLU A 37 5.22 -12.77 2.09
N VAL A 38 6.23 -13.45 1.54
CA VAL A 38 6.21 -13.94 0.15
C VAL A 38 5.35 -15.19 0.09
N THR A 39 4.37 -15.21 -0.82
CA THR A 39 3.53 -16.37 -1.08
C THR A 39 3.85 -17.04 -2.41
N PHE A 40 4.45 -16.29 -3.34
CA PHE A 40 4.96 -16.80 -4.62
C PHE A 40 6.13 -15.93 -5.03
N GLU A 41 7.18 -16.56 -5.54
CA GLU A 41 8.36 -15.82 -6.03
C GLU A 41 8.93 -16.46 -7.29
N ALA A 42 8.92 -15.69 -8.36
CA ALA A 42 9.71 -15.90 -9.55
C ALA A 42 10.67 -14.72 -9.70
N ASP A 43 11.60 -14.78 -10.64
CA ASP A 43 12.53 -13.68 -10.85
C ASP A 43 11.88 -12.43 -11.44
N TRP A 44 10.68 -12.56 -11.97
CA TRP A 44 9.93 -11.47 -12.62
C TRP A 44 8.63 -11.11 -11.90
N TYR A 45 8.20 -11.86 -10.88
CA TYR A 45 6.94 -11.63 -10.17
C TYR A 45 7.02 -12.14 -8.74
N VAL A 46 6.54 -11.34 -7.80
CA VAL A 46 6.47 -11.72 -6.38
C VAL A 46 5.08 -11.40 -5.86
N SER A 47 4.43 -12.41 -5.26
CA SER A 47 3.18 -12.20 -4.52
C SER A 47 3.46 -12.06 -3.04
N LEU A 48 2.83 -11.07 -2.43
CA LEU A 48 2.99 -10.73 -1.01
C LEU A 48 1.62 -10.70 -0.35
N ARG A 49 1.57 -11.09 0.94
CA ARG A 49 0.40 -10.88 1.78
C ARG A 49 0.81 -10.47 3.18
N ARG A 50 -0.06 -9.75 3.88
CA ARG A 50 0.21 -9.38 5.26
C ARG A 50 0.15 -10.61 6.16
N THR A 51 1.09 -10.74 7.08
CA THR A 51 1.14 -11.88 8.00
C THR A 51 0.01 -11.85 9.02
N ASP A 52 -0.40 -10.66 9.46
CA ASP A 52 -1.45 -10.45 10.45
C ASP A 52 -2.84 -10.26 9.84
N ALA A 53 -2.90 -10.02 8.53
CA ALA A 53 -4.14 -9.75 7.82
C ALA A 53 -4.02 -10.28 6.38
N PRO A 54 -4.08 -11.63 6.20
CA PRO A 54 -3.72 -12.26 4.93
C PRO A 54 -4.68 -11.96 3.77
N GLN A 55 -5.82 -11.34 4.04
CA GLN A 55 -6.71 -10.84 3.01
C GLN A 55 -6.12 -9.64 2.25
N TYR A 56 -5.12 -8.96 2.81
CA TYR A 56 -4.48 -7.83 2.14
C TYR A 56 -3.23 -8.30 1.42
N GLU A 57 -3.26 -8.16 0.10
CA GLU A 57 -2.24 -8.66 -0.81
C GLU A 57 -1.68 -7.54 -1.67
N LEU A 58 -0.46 -7.76 -2.12
CA LEU A 58 0.28 -6.86 -2.99
C LEU A 58 1.16 -7.73 -3.88
N ALA A 59 1.33 -7.38 -5.14
CA ALA A 59 2.26 -8.07 -6.01
C ALA A 59 3.26 -7.12 -6.64
N LEU A 60 4.41 -7.66 -6.97
CA LEU A 60 5.50 -6.94 -7.62
C LEU A 60 5.79 -7.60 -8.96
N LEU A 61 6.01 -6.80 -9.98
CA LEU A 61 6.20 -7.26 -11.35
C LEU A 61 7.39 -6.53 -11.96
N ASP A 62 8.30 -7.26 -12.59
CA ASP A 62 9.31 -6.64 -13.41
C ASP A 62 8.63 -5.96 -14.61
N HIS A 63 8.77 -4.63 -14.70
CA HIS A 63 8.06 -3.83 -15.69
C HIS A 63 8.37 -4.24 -17.13
N SER A 64 9.54 -4.83 -17.38
CA SER A 64 9.98 -5.22 -18.72
C SER A 64 9.46 -6.59 -19.15
N HIS A 65 8.82 -7.33 -18.24
CA HIS A 65 8.37 -8.69 -18.56
C HIS A 65 7.30 -8.69 -19.67
N PRO A 66 7.37 -9.66 -20.60
CA PRO A 66 6.44 -9.70 -21.75
C PRO A 66 4.96 -9.86 -21.41
N THR A 67 4.61 -10.23 -20.17
CA THR A 67 3.21 -10.23 -19.73
C THR A 67 2.60 -8.83 -19.69
N VAL A 68 3.46 -7.80 -19.61
CA VAL A 68 3.02 -6.41 -19.73
C VAL A 68 2.90 -6.08 -21.21
N PRO A 69 1.77 -5.53 -21.68
CA PRO A 69 1.61 -5.18 -23.08
C PRO A 69 2.66 -4.19 -23.56
N GLU A 70 3.06 -4.33 -24.83
CA GLU A 70 3.96 -3.37 -25.47
C GLU A 70 3.40 -1.94 -25.34
N GLY A 71 4.28 -0.99 -25.11
CA GLY A 71 3.89 0.41 -24.89
C GLY A 71 3.50 0.73 -23.44
N HIS A 72 3.38 -0.28 -22.58
CA HIS A 72 3.04 -0.10 -21.17
C HIS A 72 4.14 -0.63 -20.23
N ARG A 73 5.29 -1.04 -20.76
CA ARG A 73 6.41 -1.63 -20.01
C ARG A 73 7.27 -0.54 -19.38
N VAL A 74 6.69 0.21 -18.45
CA VAL A 74 7.37 1.27 -17.71
C VAL A 74 7.30 0.99 -16.23
N ALA A 75 8.38 1.29 -15.52
CA ALA A 75 8.39 1.20 -14.07
C ALA A 75 7.52 2.31 -13.48
N LEU A 76 6.81 2.00 -12.39
CA LEU A 76 6.07 2.97 -11.63
C LEU A 76 7.03 4.04 -11.09
N SER A 77 6.69 5.32 -11.22
CA SER A 77 7.56 6.43 -10.82
C SER A 77 6.82 7.54 -10.08
N GLY A 78 5.76 7.22 -9.38
CA GLY A 78 4.98 8.15 -8.60
C GLY A 78 3.49 8.07 -8.91
N GLY A 79 2.71 8.90 -8.24
CA GLY A 79 1.26 8.93 -8.42
C GLY A 79 0.49 7.82 -7.72
N LEU A 80 1.18 6.99 -6.92
CA LEU A 80 0.55 5.93 -6.14
C LEU A 80 0.92 6.09 -4.67
N LEU A 81 -0.11 6.08 -3.82
CA LEU A 81 0.04 5.99 -2.38
C LEU A 81 -0.58 4.68 -1.91
N LEU A 82 0.09 4.02 -0.98
CA LEU A 82 -0.47 2.87 -0.27
C LEU A 82 -0.72 3.30 1.16
N ASN A 83 -1.98 3.20 1.60
CA ASN A 83 -2.40 3.60 2.93
C ASN A 83 -2.47 2.39 3.84
N PHE A 84 -1.80 2.48 5.00
CA PHE A 84 -1.85 1.47 6.05
C PHE A 84 -2.49 2.08 7.29
N GLU A 85 -3.71 1.70 7.59
CA GLU A 85 -4.38 2.15 8.81
C GLU A 85 -4.01 1.20 9.95
N VAL A 86 -3.42 1.77 10.99
CA VAL A 86 -2.89 1.04 12.15
C VAL A 86 -3.49 1.61 13.44
N ASP A 87 -3.40 0.83 14.51
CA ASP A 87 -3.94 1.27 15.81
C ASP A 87 -3.12 2.40 16.43
N ASP A 88 -1.80 2.35 16.30
CA ASP A 88 -0.89 3.29 16.95
C ASP A 88 0.18 3.78 15.97
N VAL A 89 -0.13 4.87 15.28
CA VAL A 89 0.79 5.46 14.30
C VAL A 89 2.07 6.00 14.93
N ASP A 90 2.00 6.47 16.19
CA ASP A 90 3.19 6.96 16.88
C ASP A 90 4.20 5.84 17.11
N ALA A 91 3.74 4.65 17.44
CA ALA A 91 4.61 3.47 17.59
C ALA A 91 5.22 3.09 16.24
N GLU A 92 4.47 3.15 15.16
CA GLU A 92 4.98 2.88 13.81
C GLU A 92 6.01 3.93 13.37
N TYR A 93 5.79 5.17 13.72
CA TYR A 93 6.78 6.23 13.44
C TYR A 93 8.11 5.93 14.16
N ARG A 94 8.05 5.56 15.43
CA ARG A 94 9.25 5.18 16.18
C ARG A 94 9.96 3.99 15.55
N ARG A 95 9.21 3.00 15.10
CA ARG A 95 9.76 1.79 14.49
C ARG A 95 10.39 2.06 13.13
N LEU A 96 9.68 2.77 12.26
CA LEU A 96 10.07 2.94 10.86
C LEU A 96 11.04 4.10 10.65
N VAL A 97 10.80 5.24 11.29
CA VAL A 97 11.59 6.44 11.06
C VAL A 97 12.74 6.53 12.07
N VAL A 98 12.45 6.39 13.35
CA VAL A 98 13.49 6.57 14.38
C VAL A 98 14.43 5.37 14.44
N ALA A 99 13.90 4.15 14.52
CA ALA A 99 14.71 2.95 14.67
C ALA A 99 15.27 2.41 13.36
N ALA A 100 14.42 2.26 12.33
CA ALA A 100 14.84 1.72 11.05
C ALA A 100 15.48 2.75 10.12
N GLY A 101 15.33 4.04 10.41
CA GLY A 101 15.99 5.10 9.67
C GLY A 101 15.35 5.45 8.33
N LEU A 102 14.08 5.08 8.09
CA LEU A 102 13.39 5.51 6.89
C LEU A 102 13.17 7.03 6.93
N SER A 103 13.32 7.68 5.78
CA SER A 103 13.08 9.11 5.68
C SER A 103 11.60 9.43 5.64
N ALA A 104 11.15 10.30 6.54
CA ALA A 104 9.79 10.82 6.52
C ALA A 104 9.67 11.86 5.41
N VAL A 105 8.95 11.53 4.35
CA VAL A 105 8.62 12.47 3.26
C VAL A 105 7.63 13.50 3.77
N SER A 106 6.71 13.09 4.63
CA SER A 106 5.82 13.98 5.36
C SER A 106 5.93 13.65 6.86
N PRO A 107 6.06 14.67 7.73
CA PRO A 107 6.24 14.42 9.15
C PRO A 107 4.99 13.89 9.80
N LEU A 108 5.15 13.26 10.96
CA LEU A 108 4.01 12.81 11.78
C LEU A 108 3.22 14.03 12.22
N ARG A 109 1.93 14.06 11.86
CA ARG A 109 1.03 15.15 12.21
C ARG A 109 -0.43 14.69 12.19
N THR A 110 -1.27 15.45 12.88
CA THR A 110 -2.72 15.22 12.89
C THR A 110 -3.39 16.17 11.89
N GLU A 111 -4.25 15.62 11.06
CA GLU A 111 -4.99 16.38 10.04
C GLU A 111 -6.45 16.52 10.44
N GLU A 112 -7.02 17.67 10.10
CA GLU A 112 -8.43 17.97 10.41
C GLU A 112 -9.42 17.03 9.74
N PHE A 113 -9.00 16.39 8.64
CA PHE A 113 -9.89 15.45 7.95
C PHE A 113 -10.00 14.08 8.64
N GLY A 114 -9.33 13.87 9.76
CA GLY A 114 -9.54 12.69 10.58
C GLY A 114 -8.43 11.67 10.53
N GLN A 115 -7.20 12.09 10.27
CA GLN A 115 -6.03 11.20 10.25
C GLN A 115 -4.88 11.80 11.03
N ARG A 116 -4.22 10.96 11.82
CA ARG A 116 -2.86 11.23 12.30
C ARG A 116 -1.95 10.32 11.53
N HIS A 117 -0.98 10.86 10.82
CA HIS A 117 -0.22 10.08 9.86
C HIS A 117 1.18 10.64 9.59
N PHE A 118 1.99 9.83 8.95
CA PHE A 118 3.25 10.23 8.33
C PHE A 118 3.43 9.45 7.03
N ILE A 119 4.29 9.95 6.14
CA ILE A 119 4.52 9.33 4.84
C ILE A 119 6.00 9.02 4.69
N VAL A 120 6.31 7.81 4.25
CA VAL A 120 7.67 7.40 3.87
C VAL A 120 7.70 7.01 2.39
N GLY A 121 8.87 7.12 1.77
CA GLY A 121 9.07 6.71 0.39
C GLY A 121 9.42 5.23 0.31
N ALA A 122 8.79 4.53 -0.62
CA ALA A 122 9.15 3.18 -1.01
C ALA A 122 9.97 3.21 -2.30
N PRO A 123 10.56 2.08 -2.73
CA PRO A 123 11.18 2.00 -4.04
C PRO A 123 10.21 2.38 -5.17
N ASP A 124 10.74 2.88 -6.27
CA ASP A 124 10.00 3.28 -7.48
C ASP A 124 9.01 4.43 -7.26
N GLY A 125 9.22 5.26 -6.24
CA GLY A 125 8.42 6.45 -6.01
C GLY A 125 7.04 6.20 -5.40
N VAL A 126 6.75 5.00 -4.96
CA VAL A 126 5.53 4.71 -4.20
C VAL A 126 5.63 5.40 -2.85
N LEU A 127 4.56 6.08 -2.44
CA LEU A 127 4.47 6.68 -1.12
C LEU A 127 3.66 5.76 -0.21
N ILE A 128 4.15 5.58 1.01
CA ILE A 128 3.46 4.79 2.03
C ILE A 128 2.97 5.74 3.11
N ASP A 129 1.65 5.84 3.23
CA ASP A 129 0.99 6.67 4.24
C ASP A 129 0.53 5.77 5.39
N VAL A 130 1.14 5.95 6.55
CA VAL A 130 0.81 5.17 7.76
C VAL A 130 -0.08 6.03 8.63
N ILE A 131 -1.25 5.51 8.99
CA ILE A 131 -2.37 6.30 9.48
C ILE A 131 -2.98 5.66 10.71
N THR A 132 -3.29 6.48 11.72
CA THR A 132 -4.31 6.16 12.71
C THR A 132 -5.50 7.10 12.49
N VAL A 133 -6.67 6.50 12.33
CA VAL A 133 -7.92 7.28 12.16
C VAL A 133 -8.26 7.96 13.49
N VAL A 134 -8.50 9.26 13.42
CA VAL A 134 -8.86 10.09 14.58
C VAL A 134 -10.17 10.84 14.25
N PRO A 135 -10.86 11.39 15.27
CA PRO A 135 -12.07 12.19 14.98
C PRO A 135 -11.74 13.38 14.08
N PRO A 136 -12.48 13.58 12.97
CA PRO A 136 -12.30 14.76 12.13
C PRO A 136 -12.87 16.01 12.79
N SER A 137 -12.49 17.18 12.26
CA SER A 137 -13.14 18.43 12.63
C SER A 137 -14.62 18.41 12.20
N GLU A 138 -15.43 19.31 12.75
CA GLU A 138 -16.85 19.41 12.40
C GLU A 138 -17.06 19.62 10.90
N GLU A 139 -16.22 20.45 10.29
CA GLU A 139 -16.27 20.71 8.86
C GLU A 139 -16.10 19.43 8.04
N TYR A 140 -15.09 18.60 8.36
CA TYR A 140 -14.84 17.37 7.64
C TYR A 140 -15.81 16.25 8.03
N ALA A 141 -16.30 16.24 9.27
CA ALA A 141 -17.29 15.26 9.69
C ALA A 141 -18.55 15.30 8.81
N ALA A 142 -18.93 16.50 8.35
CA ALA A 142 -20.07 16.70 7.48
C ALA A 142 -19.86 16.10 6.07
N GLN A 143 -18.63 15.81 5.67
CA GLN A 143 -18.30 15.23 4.37
C GLN A 143 -18.39 13.71 4.36
N TYR A 144 -18.37 13.08 5.53
CA TYR A 144 -18.46 11.63 5.60
C TYR A 144 -19.87 11.16 5.31
N THR A 145 -19.99 10.14 4.46
CA THR A 145 -21.27 9.49 4.23
C THR A 145 -21.39 8.30 5.16
N THR A 146 -22.59 8.09 5.70
CA THR A 146 -22.85 6.88 6.49
C THR A 146 -22.97 5.68 5.56
N ALA A 147 -22.22 4.64 5.87
CA ALA A 147 -22.31 3.39 5.14
C ALA A 147 -23.62 2.67 5.45
#